data_8ebfa64cba004eb83dd9789f1794f754
#
_entry.id   8ebfa64cba004eb83dd9789f1794f754
#
_cell.length_a   1.000
_cell.length_b   1.000
_cell.length_c   1.000
_cell.angle_alpha   90.00
_cell.angle_beta   90.00
_cell.angle_gamma   90.00
#
_symmetry.space_group_name_H-M   'P 1'
#
loop_
_entity.id
_entity.type
_entity.pdbx_description
1 polymer ?
#
loop_
_entity_poly.entity_id
_entity_poly.type
_entity_poly.pdbx_seq_one_letter_code
_entity_poly.pdbx_strand_id
1 'polypeptide(L)'
;MRYFYLIVALFGMILSHQVAAELKIGFVNAIRVMDEAPQVESANKRLEREFAPRQRRLVSAKQAIGKDEERLAKNASIMSDAEARRLSRNIRDKRRDLKRQQEEFQEDYNIRRNEELNKIQKSIIQVIQQVAKAESYDFILSDGVVWASQRVDITNKIINYLRNQNRR
;
A
#
# COMPACT_ATOMS: atom_id res chain seq x y z
N MET A 1 36.15 66.06 -13.17
CA MET A 1 36.69 64.71 -12.89
C MET A 1 36.29 64.17 -11.48
N ARG A 2 36.22 64.95 -10.41
CA ARG A 2 35.86 64.46 -9.06
C ARG A 2 34.44 63.85 -8.97
N TYR A 3 33.48 64.36 -9.71
CA TYR A 3 32.10 63.83 -9.69
C TYR A 3 31.91 62.59 -10.51
N PHE A 4 32.75 62.33 -11.49
CA PHE A 4 32.75 61.12 -12.31
C PHE A 4 33.07 59.88 -11.46
N TYR A 5 34.07 59.97 -10.58
CA TYR A 5 34.44 58.87 -9.67
C TYR A 5 33.38 58.57 -8.61
N LEU A 6 32.64 59.59 -8.17
CA LEU A 6 31.54 59.40 -7.24
C LEU A 6 30.34 58.63 -7.87
N ILE A 7 30.05 58.90 -9.15
CA ILE A 7 28.98 58.23 -9.88
C ILE A 7 29.37 56.77 -10.16
N VAL A 8 30.61 56.49 -10.49
CA VAL A 8 31.10 55.11 -10.71
C VAL A 8 31.11 54.30 -9.40
N ALA A 9 31.47 54.90 -8.27
CA ALA A 9 31.43 54.26 -6.95
C ALA A 9 30.00 53.98 -6.50
N LEU A 10 29.03 54.87 -6.80
CA LEU A 10 27.63 54.66 -6.47
C LEU A 10 26.98 53.57 -7.32
N PHE A 11 27.40 53.44 -8.60
CA PHE A 11 26.91 52.40 -9.51
C PHE A 11 27.46 51.00 -9.17
N GLY A 12 28.66 50.93 -8.60
CA GLY A 12 29.29 49.68 -8.14
C GLY A 12 28.59 49.07 -6.89
N MET A 13 27.94 49.87 -6.04
CA MET A 13 27.24 49.43 -4.85
C MET A 13 25.86 48.77 -5.12
N ILE A 14 25.28 48.97 -6.30
CA ILE A 14 23.96 48.47 -6.66
C ILE A 14 24.00 47.01 -7.15
N LEU A 15 25.17 46.48 -7.52
CA LEU A 15 25.37 45.17 -8.13
C LEU A 15 25.59 44.00 -7.13
N SER A 16 25.59 44.25 -5.82
CA SER A 16 25.91 43.24 -4.79
C SER A 16 24.69 42.62 -4.12
N HIS A 17 23.52 42.64 -4.75
CA HIS A 17 22.44 41.78 -4.27
C HIS A 17 22.74 40.34 -4.70
N GLN A 18 23.53 39.62 -3.91
CA GLN A 18 23.59 38.18 -3.97
C GLN A 18 22.20 37.66 -3.61
N VAL A 19 21.39 37.35 -4.60
CA VAL A 19 20.17 36.55 -4.40
C VAL A 19 20.66 35.18 -3.95
N ALA A 20 20.82 35.00 -2.64
CA ALA A 20 20.93 33.67 -2.08
C ALA A 20 19.63 32.95 -2.47
N ALA A 21 19.69 32.08 -3.46
CA ALA A 21 18.56 31.22 -3.80
C ALA A 21 18.20 30.43 -2.54
N GLU A 22 17.09 30.80 -1.90
CA GLU A 22 16.61 30.09 -0.73
C GLU A 22 16.20 28.67 -1.16
N LEU A 23 16.89 27.67 -0.60
CA LEU A 23 16.65 26.27 -0.90
C LEU A 23 15.23 25.88 -0.50
N LYS A 24 14.41 25.47 -1.45
CA LYS A 24 13.02 25.08 -1.21
C LYS A 24 12.95 23.60 -0.83
N ILE A 25 12.77 23.33 0.46
CA ILE A 25 12.70 21.97 1.00
C ILE A 25 11.25 21.63 1.33
N GLY A 26 10.80 20.42 0.95
CA GLY A 26 9.54 19.83 1.37
C GLY A 26 9.76 18.62 2.28
N PHE A 27 8.80 18.35 3.16
CA PHE A 27 8.71 17.14 3.94
C PHE A 27 7.40 16.41 3.62
N VAL A 28 7.46 15.09 3.46
CA VAL A 28 6.29 14.22 3.24
C VAL A 28 6.32 13.06 4.22
N ASN A 29 5.31 12.94 5.05
CA ASN A 29 5.12 11.76 5.88
C ASN A 29 4.57 10.61 5.00
N ALA A 30 5.46 9.73 4.54
CA ALA A 30 5.11 8.62 3.64
C ALA A 30 4.11 7.64 4.26
N ILE A 31 4.21 7.39 5.58
CA ILE A 31 3.28 6.50 6.30
C ILE A 31 1.87 7.08 6.23
N ARG A 32 1.72 8.35 6.58
CA ARG A 32 0.43 9.03 6.56
C ARG A 32 -0.16 9.11 5.14
N VAL A 33 0.68 9.37 4.13
CA VAL A 33 0.24 9.36 2.72
C VAL A 33 -0.27 7.98 2.34
N MET A 34 0.44 6.90 2.72
CA MET A 34 0.02 5.53 2.44
C MET A 34 -1.32 5.20 3.13
N ASP A 35 -1.49 5.59 4.39
CA ASP A 35 -2.71 5.29 5.17
C ASP A 35 -3.94 6.04 4.62
N GLU A 36 -3.75 7.28 4.13
CA GLU A 36 -4.84 8.11 3.63
C GLU A 36 -5.03 8.06 2.09
N ALA A 37 -4.20 7.31 1.37
CA ALA A 37 -4.28 7.20 -0.08
C ALA A 37 -5.55 6.42 -0.51
N PRO A 38 -6.44 7.00 -1.33
CA PRO A 38 -7.66 6.32 -1.78
C PRO A 38 -7.38 5.08 -2.64
N GLN A 39 -6.17 4.97 -3.19
CA GLN A 39 -5.69 3.81 -3.92
C GLN A 39 -5.62 2.56 -3.04
N VAL A 40 -5.36 2.70 -1.73
CA VAL A 40 -5.33 1.57 -0.77
C VAL A 40 -6.71 0.95 -0.63
N GLU A 41 -7.76 1.76 -0.45
CA GLU A 41 -9.14 1.26 -0.40
C GLU A 41 -9.54 0.56 -1.72
N SER A 42 -9.16 1.15 -2.85
CA SER A 42 -9.41 0.56 -4.16
C SER A 42 -8.68 -0.78 -4.35
N ALA A 43 -7.44 -0.89 -3.87
CA ALA A 43 -6.67 -2.13 -3.90
C ALA A 43 -7.30 -3.21 -3.00
N ASN A 44 -7.71 -2.85 -1.78
CA ASN A 44 -8.40 -3.77 -0.86
C ASN A 44 -9.70 -4.32 -1.48
N LYS A 45 -10.51 -3.47 -2.11
CA LYS A 45 -11.73 -3.90 -2.82
C LYS A 45 -11.42 -4.84 -4.01
N ARG A 46 -10.31 -4.63 -4.71
CA ARG A 46 -9.87 -5.56 -5.79
C ARG A 46 -9.46 -6.92 -5.22
N LEU A 47 -8.63 -6.92 -4.18
CA LEU A 47 -8.19 -8.15 -3.50
C LEU A 47 -9.39 -8.93 -2.95
N GLU A 48 -10.32 -8.25 -2.30
CA GLU A 48 -11.54 -8.90 -1.80
C GLU A 48 -12.34 -9.57 -2.93
N ARG A 49 -12.58 -8.86 -4.03
CA ARG A 49 -13.30 -9.44 -5.18
C ARG A 49 -12.57 -10.63 -5.80
N GLU A 50 -11.25 -10.55 -5.91
CA GLU A 50 -10.41 -11.60 -6.48
C GLU A 50 -10.41 -12.86 -5.60
N PHE A 51 -10.30 -12.69 -4.29
CA PHE A 51 -10.11 -13.78 -3.34
C PHE A 51 -11.40 -14.31 -2.70
N ALA A 52 -12.49 -13.55 -2.67
CA ALA A 52 -13.75 -13.97 -2.08
C ALA A 52 -14.32 -15.29 -2.63
N PRO A 53 -14.25 -15.61 -3.93
CA PRO A 53 -14.70 -16.91 -4.44
C PRO A 53 -13.88 -18.08 -3.87
N ARG A 54 -12.56 -17.92 -3.73
CA ARG A 54 -11.70 -18.97 -3.15
C ARG A 54 -11.96 -19.11 -1.65
N GLN A 55 -12.12 -18.02 -0.94
CA GLN A 55 -12.48 -18.02 0.48
C GLN A 55 -13.79 -18.78 0.73
N ARG A 56 -14.83 -18.51 -0.07
CA ARG A 56 -16.10 -19.24 0.03
C ARG A 56 -15.94 -20.75 -0.20
N ARG A 57 -15.09 -21.16 -1.18
CA ARG A 57 -14.81 -22.58 -1.42
C ARG A 57 -14.13 -23.24 -0.22
N LEU A 58 -13.15 -22.57 0.40
CA LEU A 58 -12.47 -23.08 1.60
C LEU A 58 -13.46 -23.26 2.76
N VAL A 59 -14.34 -22.29 2.97
CA VAL A 59 -15.40 -22.38 4.00
C VAL A 59 -16.34 -23.55 3.72
N SER A 60 -16.81 -23.70 2.48
CA SER A 60 -17.69 -24.81 2.08
C SER A 60 -17.02 -26.18 2.23
N ALA A 61 -15.74 -26.28 1.85
CA ALA A 61 -14.95 -27.51 2.02
C ALA A 61 -14.80 -27.87 3.52
N LYS A 62 -14.51 -26.89 4.37
CA LYS A 62 -14.44 -27.09 5.82
C LYS A 62 -15.78 -27.59 6.39
N GLN A 63 -16.89 -26.98 5.97
CA GLN A 63 -18.23 -27.41 6.40
C GLN A 63 -18.58 -28.83 5.93
N ALA A 64 -18.20 -29.18 4.69
CA ALA A 64 -18.43 -30.52 4.16
C ALA A 64 -17.64 -31.59 4.94
N ILE A 65 -16.38 -31.28 5.31
CA ILE A 65 -15.60 -32.17 6.18
C ILE A 65 -16.28 -32.33 7.54
N GLY A 66 -16.74 -31.26 8.16
CA GLY A 66 -17.44 -31.33 9.45
C GLY A 66 -18.70 -32.20 9.40
N LYS A 67 -19.47 -32.11 8.30
CA LYS A 67 -20.65 -32.99 8.10
C LYS A 67 -20.27 -34.46 7.96
N ASP A 68 -19.19 -34.77 7.23
CA ASP A 68 -18.69 -36.13 7.08
C ASP A 68 -18.19 -36.70 8.42
N GLU A 69 -17.53 -35.89 9.23
CA GLU A 69 -17.06 -36.26 10.57
C GLU A 69 -18.22 -36.50 11.52
N GLU A 70 -19.23 -35.64 11.51
CA GLU A 70 -20.46 -35.82 12.30
C GLU A 70 -21.20 -37.10 11.87
N ARG A 71 -21.31 -37.34 10.56
CA ARG A 71 -21.90 -38.56 10.03
C ARG A 71 -21.15 -39.81 10.49
N LEU A 72 -19.81 -39.77 10.46
CA LEU A 72 -19.00 -40.90 10.95
C LEU A 72 -19.23 -41.11 12.45
N ALA A 73 -19.21 -40.06 13.24
CA ALA A 73 -19.38 -40.12 14.70
C ALA A 73 -20.79 -40.65 15.10
N LYS A 74 -21.87 -40.17 14.47
CA LYS A 74 -23.25 -40.58 14.79
C LYS A 74 -23.59 -41.96 14.33
N ASN A 75 -23.05 -42.42 13.22
CA ASN A 75 -23.48 -43.68 12.58
C ASN A 75 -22.41 -44.80 12.67
N ALA A 76 -21.32 -44.60 13.40
CA ALA A 76 -20.24 -45.59 13.51
C ALA A 76 -20.71 -46.97 13.97
N SER A 77 -21.74 -47.00 14.85
CA SER A 77 -22.28 -48.27 15.39
C SER A 77 -23.21 -49.06 14.43
N ILE A 78 -23.72 -48.38 13.39
CA ILE A 78 -24.64 -48.97 12.41
C ILE A 78 -24.03 -49.09 11.02
N MET A 79 -22.88 -48.52 10.78
CA MET A 79 -22.13 -48.65 9.52
C MET A 79 -21.38 -49.99 9.48
N SER A 80 -21.24 -50.55 8.29
CA SER A 80 -20.28 -51.64 8.09
C SER A 80 -18.84 -51.12 8.28
N ASP A 81 -17.94 -51.99 8.72
CA ASP A 81 -16.51 -51.64 8.86
C ASP A 81 -15.88 -51.11 7.56
N ALA A 82 -16.31 -51.61 6.43
CA ALA A 82 -15.82 -51.20 5.11
C ALA A 82 -16.25 -49.74 4.82
N GLU A 83 -17.50 -49.38 5.12
CA GLU A 83 -18.03 -48.04 4.93
C GLU A 83 -17.36 -47.01 5.91
N ALA A 84 -17.23 -47.38 7.19
CA ALA A 84 -16.58 -46.57 8.19
C ALA A 84 -15.12 -46.28 7.81
N ARG A 85 -14.36 -47.29 7.37
CA ARG A 85 -12.98 -47.13 6.88
C ARG A 85 -12.90 -46.27 5.62
N ARG A 86 -13.84 -46.41 4.67
CA ARG A 86 -13.91 -45.59 3.46
C ARG A 86 -14.19 -44.12 3.78
N LEU A 87 -15.18 -43.84 4.63
CA LEU A 87 -15.52 -42.50 5.05
C LEU A 87 -14.36 -41.83 5.80
N SER A 88 -13.73 -42.57 6.70
CA SER A 88 -12.56 -42.11 7.45
C SER A 88 -11.37 -41.77 6.54
N ARG A 89 -11.10 -42.56 5.49
CA ARG A 89 -10.08 -42.22 4.48
C ARG A 89 -10.47 -40.97 3.72
N ASN A 90 -11.71 -40.84 3.25
CA ASN A 90 -12.19 -39.67 2.52
C ASN A 90 -12.04 -38.40 3.35
N ILE A 91 -12.40 -38.41 4.66
CA ILE A 91 -12.21 -37.27 5.57
C ILE A 91 -10.75 -36.88 5.66
N ARG A 92 -9.82 -37.83 5.82
CA ARG A 92 -8.38 -37.54 5.85
C ARG A 92 -7.88 -36.91 4.55
N ASP A 93 -8.32 -37.38 3.42
CA ASP A 93 -7.94 -36.90 2.09
C ASP A 93 -8.46 -35.45 1.92
N LYS A 94 -9.74 -35.18 2.23
CA LYS A 94 -10.35 -33.85 2.19
C LYS A 94 -9.65 -32.87 3.13
N ARG A 95 -9.25 -33.32 4.34
CA ARG A 95 -8.50 -32.49 5.28
C ARG A 95 -7.12 -32.10 4.72
N ARG A 96 -6.39 -33.04 4.10
CA ARG A 96 -5.10 -32.74 3.46
C ARG A 96 -5.27 -31.75 2.32
N ASP A 97 -6.28 -31.97 1.47
CA ASP A 97 -6.58 -31.06 0.36
C ASP A 97 -6.99 -29.67 0.86
N LEU A 98 -7.81 -29.58 1.88
CA LEU A 98 -8.21 -28.29 2.47
C LEU A 98 -6.99 -27.56 3.02
N LYS A 99 -6.12 -28.24 3.76
CA LYS A 99 -4.88 -27.65 4.28
C LYS A 99 -4.02 -27.09 3.15
N ARG A 100 -3.75 -27.87 2.10
CA ARG A 100 -2.97 -27.42 0.93
C ARG A 100 -3.62 -26.19 0.27
N GLN A 101 -4.93 -26.21 0.04
CA GLN A 101 -5.65 -25.08 -0.55
C GLN A 101 -5.64 -23.83 0.33
N GLN A 102 -5.61 -23.97 1.66
CA GLN A 102 -5.47 -22.85 2.59
C GLN A 102 -4.07 -22.24 2.53
N GLU A 103 -3.03 -23.07 2.44
CA GLU A 103 -1.64 -22.62 2.32
C GLU A 103 -1.44 -21.88 0.99
N GLU A 104 -1.90 -22.44 -0.13
CA GLU A 104 -1.87 -21.81 -1.46
C GLU A 104 -2.66 -20.48 -1.47
N PHE A 105 -3.83 -20.45 -0.84
CA PHE A 105 -4.63 -19.23 -0.72
C PHE A 105 -3.88 -18.12 0.04
N GLN A 106 -3.27 -18.47 1.16
CA GLN A 106 -2.54 -17.53 1.99
C GLN A 106 -1.30 -16.98 1.27
N GLU A 107 -0.56 -17.83 0.58
CA GLU A 107 0.61 -17.45 -0.21
C GLU A 107 0.22 -16.51 -1.35
N ASP A 108 -0.75 -16.90 -2.18
CA ASP A 108 -1.23 -16.08 -3.31
C ASP A 108 -1.77 -14.73 -2.84
N TYR A 109 -2.55 -14.72 -1.72
CA TYR A 109 -3.07 -13.49 -1.16
C TYR A 109 -1.95 -12.54 -0.72
N ASN A 110 -0.92 -13.06 -0.03
CA ASN A 110 0.20 -12.26 0.43
C ASN A 110 1.02 -11.72 -0.74
N ILE A 111 1.30 -12.54 -1.75
CA ILE A 111 1.98 -12.10 -2.98
C ILE A 111 1.19 -10.96 -3.63
N ARG A 112 -0.10 -11.19 -3.85
CA ARG A 112 -0.96 -10.23 -4.54
C ARG A 112 -1.13 -8.92 -3.79
N ARG A 113 -1.27 -9.02 -2.45
CA ARG A 113 -1.31 -7.85 -1.57
C ARG A 113 -0.01 -7.03 -1.65
N ASN A 114 1.14 -7.68 -1.62
CA ASN A 114 2.43 -7.00 -1.73
C ASN A 114 2.61 -6.34 -3.10
N GLU A 115 2.17 -6.96 -4.19
CA GLU A 115 2.16 -6.34 -5.51
C GLU A 115 1.32 -5.06 -5.54
N GLU A 116 0.11 -5.08 -4.97
CA GLU A 116 -0.75 -3.90 -4.92
C GLU A 116 -0.12 -2.78 -4.06
N LEU A 117 0.46 -3.11 -2.90
CA LEU A 117 1.17 -2.12 -2.06
C LEU A 117 2.36 -1.51 -2.80
N ASN A 118 3.16 -2.31 -3.50
CA ASN A 118 4.28 -1.83 -4.30
C ASN A 118 3.83 -0.90 -5.44
N LYS A 119 2.71 -1.18 -6.09
CA LYS A 119 2.14 -0.30 -7.12
C LYS A 119 1.72 1.05 -6.52
N ILE A 120 1.07 1.02 -5.36
CA ILE A 120 0.64 2.23 -4.65
C ILE A 120 1.87 3.07 -4.26
N GLN A 121 2.89 2.45 -3.67
CA GLN A 121 4.12 3.14 -3.30
C GLN A 121 4.79 3.81 -4.49
N LYS A 122 4.92 3.11 -5.62
CA LYS A 122 5.45 3.69 -6.86
C LYS A 122 4.63 4.88 -7.35
N SER A 123 3.30 4.77 -7.30
CA SER A 123 2.39 5.86 -7.67
C SER A 123 2.57 7.08 -6.76
N ILE A 124 2.69 6.89 -5.46
CA ILE A 124 2.94 7.97 -4.49
C ILE A 124 4.26 8.67 -4.81
N ILE A 125 5.34 7.93 -5.04
CA ILE A 125 6.65 8.50 -5.41
C ILE A 125 6.54 9.34 -6.70
N GLN A 126 5.83 8.85 -7.71
CA GLN A 126 5.61 9.59 -8.96
C GLN A 126 4.87 10.91 -8.71
N VAL A 127 3.83 10.90 -7.87
CA VAL A 127 3.09 12.11 -7.51
C VAL A 127 3.98 13.10 -6.76
N ILE A 128 4.78 12.62 -5.80
CA ILE A 128 5.74 13.47 -5.08
C ILE A 128 6.71 14.13 -6.06
N GLN A 129 7.26 13.37 -7.01
CA GLN A 129 8.17 13.90 -8.03
C GLN A 129 7.50 14.91 -8.97
N GLN A 130 6.23 14.68 -9.35
CA GLN A 130 5.45 15.62 -10.16
C GLN A 130 5.25 16.94 -9.41
N VAL A 131 4.85 16.89 -8.14
CA VAL A 131 4.68 18.08 -7.30
C VAL A 131 6.01 18.79 -7.09
N ALA A 132 7.09 18.04 -6.84
CA ALA A 132 8.43 18.60 -6.68
C ALA A 132 8.84 19.43 -7.90
N LYS A 133 8.69 18.86 -9.09
CA LYS A 133 9.02 19.55 -10.34
C LYS A 133 8.12 20.75 -10.63
N ALA A 134 6.80 20.58 -10.45
CA ALA A 134 5.82 21.61 -10.74
C ALA A 134 5.96 22.84 -9.86
N GLU A 135 6.39 22.64 -8.60
CA GLU A 135 6.52 23.71 -7.61
C GLU A 135 7.99 24.08 -7.31
N SER A 136 8.94 23.58 -8.09
CA SER A 136 10.37 23.90 -7.96
C SER A 136 10.93 23.64 -6.56
N TYR A 137 10.63 22.47 -5.99
CA TYR A 137 11.33 22.00 -4.79
C TYR A 137 12.71 21.47 -5.15
N ASP A 138 13.72 21.88 -4.38
CA ASP A 138 15.09 21.38 -4.52
C ASP A 138 15.25 20.01 -3.86
N PHE A 139 14.58 19.80 -2.70
CA PHE A 139 14.56 18.54 -1.98
C PHE A 139 13.18 18.24 -1.42
N ILE A 140 12.79 16.95 -1.47
CA ILE A 140 11.69 16.43 -0.67
C ILE A 140 12.24 15.28 0.17
N LEU A 141 12.12 15.44 1.49
CA LEU A 141 12.53 14.47 2.49
C LEU A 141 11.31 13.69 2.99
N SER A 142 11.51 12.43 3.37
CA SER A 142 10.46 11.58 3.92
C SER A 142 10.96 10.82 5.15
N ASP A 143 11.62 9.69 4.94
CA ASP A 143 12.08 8.83 6.01
C ASP A 143 13.27 9.43 6.76
N GLY A 144 13.39 9.10 8.05
CA GLY A 144 14.49 9.56 8.90
C GLY A 144 14.38 11.01 9.41
N VAL A 145 13.31 11.72 9.09
CA VAL A 145 13.06 13.07 9.60
C VAL A 145 12.37 12.98 10.97
N VAL A 146 13.07 13.44 12.02
CA VAL A 146 12.56 13.42 13.39
C VAL A 146 11.53 14.52 13.63
N TRP A 147 11.71 15.67 12.98
CA TRP A 147 10.83 16.81 13.11
C TRP A 147 10.83 17.68 11.84
N ALA A 148 9.66 18.14 11.46
CA ALA A 148 9.45 19.11 10.38
C ALA A 148 8.41 20.13 10.79
N SER A 149 8.65 21.41 10.48
CA SER A 149 7.67 22.47 10.72
C SER A 149 6.51 22.37 9.71
N GLN A 150 5.34 22.92 10.06
CA GLN A 150 4.19 22.98 9.15
C GLN A 150 4.50 23.72 7.84
N ARG A 151 5.48 24.64 7.86
CA ARG A 151 5.89 25.40 6.68
C ARG A 151 6.47 24.52 5.57
N VAL A 152 7.18 23.46 5.93
CA VAL A 152 7.80 22.54 4.97
C VAL A 152 7.00 21.25 4.75
N ASP A 153 6.00 20.96 5.60
CA ASP A 153 5.17 19.77 5.48
C ASP A 153 4.16 19.92 4.35
N ILE A 154 4.38 19.16 3.29
CA ILE A 154 3.51 19.08 2.10
C ILE A 154 2.68 17.80 2.05
N THR A 155 2.61 17.03 3.13
CA THR A 155 1.90 15.74 3.20
C THR A 155 0.45 15.87 2.75
N ASN A 156 -0.29 16.84 3.27
CA ASN A 156 -1.69 17.09 2.89
C ASN A 156 -1.85 17.44 1.40
N LYS A 157 -0.89 18.16 0.83
CA LYS A 157 -0.89 18.48 -0.61
C LYS A 157 -0.78 17.20 -1.44
N ILE A 158 0.14 16.31 -1.10
CA ILE A 158 0.31 15.01 -1.78
C ILE A 158 -0.97 14.17 -1.68
N ILE A 159 -1.56 14.05 -0.48
CA ILE A 159 -2.81 13.33 -0.27
C ILE A 159 -3.94 13.89 -1.15
N ASN A 160 -4.10 15.20 -1.20
CA ASN A 160 -5.12 15.85 -2.03
C ASN A 160 -4.87 15.62 -3.53
N TYR A 161 -3.61 15.59 -3.97
CA TYR A 161 -3.27 15.29 -5.36
C TYR A 161 -3.66 13.86 -5.73
N LEU A 162 -3.35 12.89 -4.86
CA LEU A 162 -3.75 11.48 -5.03
C LEU A 162 -5.28 11.30 -5.07
N ARG A 163 -6.01 12.03 -4.22
CA ARG A 163 -7.50 12.02 -4.21
C ARG A 163 -8.07 12.53 -5.53
N ASN A 164 -7.49 13.59 -6.08
CA ASN A 164 -7.96 14.18 -7.34
C ASN A 164 -7.64 13.28 -8.55
N GLN A 165 -6.52 12.57 -8.55
CA GLN A 165 -6.20 11.60 -9.59
C GLN A 165 -7.15 10.39 -9.58
N ASN A 166 -7.57 9.93 -8.40
CA ASN A 166 -8.46 8.77 -8.27
C ASN A 166 -9.92 9.06 -8.67
N ARG A 167 -10.28 10.33 -8.87
CA ARG A 167 -11.63 10.76 -9.31
C ARG A 167 -11.78 10.86 -10.83
N ARG A 168 -10.68 10.79 -11.58
CA ARG A 168 -10.64 10.82 -13.04
C ARG A 168 -10.63 9.41 -13.61
#